data_3f246bdff48e846c92be7f4efb7f589d
#
_entry.id   3f246bdff48e846c92be7f4efb7f589d
#
_cell.length_a   1.000
_cell.length_b   1.000
_cell.length_c   1.000
_cell.angle_alpha   90.00
_cell.angle_beta   90.00
_cell.angle_gamma   90.00
#
_symmetry.space_group_name_H-M   'P 1'
#
loop_
_entity.id
_entity.type
_entity.pdbx_description
1 polymer ?
#
loop_
_entity_poly.entity_id
_entity_poly.type
_entity_poly.pdbx_seq_one_letter_code
_entity_poly.pdbx_strand_id
1 'polypeptide(L)'
;GFTPVPLEEIKAFYARHNLPVRLLVPERIGKPAERLLADPAWETEPEILAMVLRDLPTLADAPSTSPTFHLTAQPDDEWLAMYQSRTDALPANALQSLGAHIEGPLGFGRLVLDGETVAIARGTLSESGDGTAWLGLSNVEVAANSRRRGFGTLLGQHLLRWGRDNGAEHAYLTVPASNTAGVRLAEKLGFIEQHRRVYARLRG
;
A
#
# COMPACT_ATOMS: atom_id res chain seq x y z
N GLY A 1 -2.46 -3.30 -33.06
CA GLY A 1 -1.39 -4.15 -32.52
C GLY A 1 -0.79 -3.51 -31.31
N PHE A 2 -0.22 -4.29 -30.40
CA PHE A 2 0.46 -3.75 -29.21
C PHE A 2 1.82 -3.20 -29.60
N THR A 3 2.19 -2.04 -29.05
CA THR A 3 3.55 -1.50 -29.20
C THR A 3 4.53 -2.41 -28.47
N PRO A 4 5.64 -2.82 -29.09
CA PRO A 4 6.67 -3.60 -28.40
C PRO A 4 7.24 -2.87 -27.20
N VAL A 5 7.64 -3.60 -26.16
CA VAL A 5 8.34 -3.02 -25.00
C VAL A 5 9.72 -2.51 -25.46
N PRO A 6 10.05 -1.22 -25.23
CA PRO A 6 11.34 -0.63 -25.66
C PRO A 6 12.46 -1.04 -24.69
N LEU A 7 12.80 -2.34 -24.68
CA LEU A 7 13.66 -2.95 -23.67
C LEU A 7 15.06 -2.32 -23.59
N GLU A 8 15.67 -2.01 -24.71
CA GLU A 8 17.03 -1.44 -24.74
C GLU A 8 17.08 -0.02 -24.16
N GLU A 9 16.03 0.78 -24.39
CA GLU A 9 15.91 2.11 -23.79
C GLU A 9 15.72 2.02 -22.27
N ILE A 10 14.90 1.05 -21.83
CA ILE A 10 14.68 0.78 -20.40
C ILE A 10 15.99 0.33 -19.74
N LYS A 11 16.71 -0.62 -20.33
CA LYS A 11 18.02 -1.06 -19.83
C LYS A 11 19.01 0.10 -19.72
N ALA A 12 19.08 0.94 -20.75
CA ALA A 12 19.95 2.11 -20.75
C ALA A 12 19.57 3.13 -19.66
N PHE A 13 18.27 3.32 -19.40
CA PHE A 13 17.80 4.17 -18.30
C PHE A 13 18.26 3.64 -16.95
N TYR A 14 18.00 2.37 -16.65
CA TYR A 14 18.39 1.76 -15.37
C TYR A 14 19.91 1.74 -15.18
N ALA A 15 20.67 1.45 -16.24
CA ALA A 15 22.14 1.44 -16.20
C ALA A 15 22.73 2.82 -15.83
N ARG A 16 22.16 3.92 -16.38
CA ARG A 16 22.60 5.28 -16.03
C ARG A 16 22.43 5.60 -14.55
N HIS A 17 21.48 4.95 -13.87
CA HIS A 17 21.22 5.14 -12.45
C HIS A 17 21.83 4.05 -11.57
N ASN A 18 22.62 3.14 -12.15
CA ASN A 18 23.20 1.99 -11.44
C ASN A 18 22.14 1.16 -10.69
N LEU A 19 20.99 0.93 -11.33
CA LEU A 19 19.86 0.19 -10.77
C LEU A 19 19.60 -1.08 -11.60
N PRO A 20 19.16 -2.18 -10.95
CA PRO A 20 18.70 -3.37 -11.66
C PRO A 20 17.38 -3.07 -12.40
N VAL A 21 17.24 -3.61 -13.62
CA VAL A 21 16.03 -3.46 -14.40
C VAL A 21 14.87 -4.17 -13.70
N ARG A 22 13.79 -3.43 -13.44
CA ARG A 22 12.58 -3.93 -12.81
C ARG A 22 11.35 -3.36 -13.51
N LEU A 23 10.46 -4.23 -13.98
CA LEU A 23 9.24 -3.88 -14.70
C LEU A 23 8.03 -4.20 -13.82
N LEU A 24 7.07 -3.28 -13.79
CA LEU A 24 5.73 -3.58 -13.25
C LEU A 24 4.85 -4.03 -14.41
N VAL A 25 4.33 -5.26 -14.33
CA VAL A 25 3.56 -5.89 -15.39
C VAL A 25 2.14 -6.18 -14.89
N PRO A 26 1.16 -5.31 -15.22
CA PRO A 26 -0.25 -5.55 -14.92
C PRO A 26 -0.82 -6.68 -15.79
N GLU A 27 -1.69 -7.51 -15.22
CA GLU A 27 -2.29 -8.67 -15.87
C GLU A 27 -2.93 -8.37 -17.24
N ARG A 28 -3.72 -7.29 -17.32
CA ARG A 28 -4.50 -7.00 -18.54
C ARG A 28 -3.73 -6.23 -19.60
N ILE A 29 -2.98 -5.20 -19.19
CA ILE A 29 -2.24 -4.33 -20.12
C ILE A 29 -0.78 -4.76 -20.29
N GLY A 30 -0.34 -5.74 -19.51
CA GLY A 30 1.02 -6.29 -19.57
C GLY A 30 1.27 -7.32 -20.68
N LYS A 31 0.25 -7.67 -21.48
CA LYS A 31 0.38 -8.65 -22.58
C LYS A 31 1.59 -8.44 -23.52
N PRO A 32 1.99 -7.20 -23.88
CA PRO A 32 3.20 -7.00 -24.65
C PRO A 32 4.48 -7.50 -23.96
N ALA A 33 4.48 -7.58 -22.61
CA ALA A 33 5.61 -8.10 -21.84
C ALA A 33 5.59 -9.63 -21.66
N GLU A 34 4.50 -10.34 -21.98
CA GLU A 34 4.41 -11.79 -21.78
C GLU A 34 5.53 -12.55 -22.51
N ARG A 35 5.85 -12.16 -23.76
CA ARG A 35 6.93 -12.77 -24.52
C ARG A 35 8.31 -12.47 -23.93
N LEU A 36 8.47 -11.27 -23.37
CA LEU A 36 9.68 -10.86 -22.68
C LEU A 36 9.89 -11.69 -21.42
N LEU A 37 8.82 -11.89 -20.64
CA LEU A 37 8.86 -12.67 -19.39
C LEU A 37 9.03 -14.18 -19.61
N ALA A 38 8.78 -14.69 -20.84
CA ALA A 38 9.07 -16.06 -21.19
C ALA A 38 10.58 -16.34 -21.34
N ASP A 39 11.42 -15.31 -21.47
CA ASP A 39 12.86 -15.42 -21.48
C ASP A 39 13.37 -15.76 -20.06
N PRO A 40 14.17 -16.84 -19.87
CA PRO A 40 14.72 -17.23 -18.57
C PRO A 40 15.66 -16.19 -17.93
N ALA A 41 16.07 -15.15 -18.67
CA ALA A 41 16.78 -14.00 -18.10
C ALA A 41 15.90 -13.17 -17.15
N TRP A 42 14.58 -13.35 -17.19
CA TRP A 42 13.66 -12.65 -16.28
C TRP A 42 13.25 -13.53 -15.10
N GLU A 43 13.12 -12.89 -13.96
CA GLU A 43 12.58 -13.49 -12.74
C GLU A 43 11.34 -12.68 -12.31
N THR A 44 10.22 -13.35 -12.13
CA THR A 44 8.99 -12.72 -11.64
C THR A 44 8.90 -12.81 -10.13
N GLU A 45 8.55 -11.70 -9.49
CA GLU A 45 8.23 -11.64 -8.07
C GLU A 45 6.81 -12.18 -7.83
N PRO A 46 6.45 -12.50 -6.57
CA PRO A 46 5.09 -12.92 -6.24
C PRO A 46 4.02 -11.93 -6.69
N GLU A 47 2.85 -12.43 -7.07
CA GLU A 47 1.71 -11.60 -7.48
C GLU A 47 1.29 -10.62 -6.39
N ILE A 48 0.91 -9.43 -6.83
CA ILE A 48 0.33 -8.38 -6.00
C ILE A 48 -1.10 -8.13 -6.48
N LEU A 49 -2.04 -8.18 -5.56
CA LEU A 49 -3.42 -7.77 -5.78
C LEU A 49 -3.52 -6.25 -5.64
N ALA A 50 -4.11 -5.59 -6.61
CA ALA A 50 -4.61 -4.23 -6.47
C ALA A 50 -6.10 -4.32 -6.11
N MET A 51 -6.45 -3.84 -4.95
CA MET A 51 -7.81 -3.89 -4.41
C MET A 51 -8.38 -2.48 -4.26
N VAL A 52 -9.66 -2.33 -4.53
CA VAL A 52 -10.35 -1.04 -4.49
C VAL A 52 -11.63 -1.12 -3.66
N LEU A 53 -11.94 -0.04 -2.99
CA LEU A 53 -13.22 0.23 -2.35
C LEU A 53 -13.80 1.49 -3.02
N ARG A 54 -14.88 1.31 -3.78
CA ARG A 54 -15.58 2.41 -4.42
C ARG A 54 -16.68 2.92 -3.50
N ASP A 55 -16.92 4.24 -3.55
CA ASP A 55 -17.95 4.91 -2.77
C ASP A 55 -17.75 4.66 -1.26
N LEU A 56 -16.80 5.38 -0.67
CA LEU A 56 -16.46 5.22 0.75
C LEU A 56 -17.72 5.24 1.62
N PRO A 57 -17.99 4.18 2.39
CA PRO A 57 -19.22 4.09 3.16
C PRO A 57 -19.25 5.14 4.28
N THR A 58 -20.45 5.58 4.64
CA THR A 58 -20.65 6.28 5.91
C THR A 58 -20.44 5.28 7.05
N LEU A 59 -19.30 5.36 7.71
CA LEU A 59 -19.00 4.51 8.84
C LEU A 59 -19.62 5.10 10.12
N ALA A 60 -20.26 4.25 10.91
CA ALA A 60 -20.73 4.63 12.25
C ALA A 60 -19.54 5.14 13.09
N ASP A 61 -19.82 6.03 14.04
CA ASP A 61 -18.76 6.51 14.92
C ASP A 61 -18.08 5.35 15.64
N ALA A 62 -16.75 5.34 15.59
CA ALA A 62 -16.01 4.36 16.34
C ALA A 62 -16.30 4.60 17.85
N PRO A 63 -16.52 3.53 18.64
CA PRO A 63 -16.70 3.69 20.07
C PRO A 63 -15.49 4.45 20.63
N SER A 64 -15.73 5.46 21.47
CA SER A 64 -14.70 6.26 22.13
C SER A 64 -13.94 5.49 23.22
N THR A 65 -14.11 4.17 23.24
CA THR A 65 -13.49 3.25 24.19
C THR A 65 -12.22 2.64 23.60
N SER A 66 -11.34 2.17 24.47
CA SER A 66 -10.08 1.49 24.13
C SER A 66 -10.24 0.41 23.02
N PRO A 67 -9.33 0.33 22.03
CA PRO A 67 -8.09 1.10 21.90
C PRO A 67 -8.32 2.52 21.38
N THR A 68 -7.43 3.45 21.76
CA THR A 68 -7.48 4.85 21.31
C THR A 68 -6.82 4.99 19.95
N PHE A 69 -7.45 5.73 19.05
CA PHE A 69 -6.89 6.07 17.74
C PHE A 69 -6.14 7.39 17.79
N HIS A 70 -4.90 7.38 17.29
CA HIS A 70 -4.07 8.56 17.07
C HIS A 70 -3.76 8.71 15.59
N LEU A 71 -3.77 9.96 15.11
CA LEU A 71 -3.45 10.29 13.73
C LEU A 71 -2.53 11.52 13.69
N THR A 72 -1.43 11.40 12.97
CA THR A 72 -0.45 12.48 12.78
C THR A 72 -0.13 12.64 11.30
N ALA A 73 0.26 13.86 10.87
CA ALA A 73 0.67 14.11 9.48
C ALA A 73 2.09 13.60 9.18
N GLN A 74 2.87 13.33 10.23
CA GLN A 74 4.21 12.74 10.15
C GLN A 74 4.25 11.52 11.08
N PRO A 75 5.07 10.49 10.80
CA PRO A 75 5.20 9.37 11.70
C PRO A 75 5.85 9.81 13.01
N ASP A 76 5.19 9.49 14.13
CA ASP A 76 5.78 9.66 15.47
C ASP A 76 6.73 8.49 15.82
N ASP A 77 7.45 8.61 16.94
CA ASP A 77 8.47 7.63 17.33
C ASP A 77 7.87 6.22 17.55
N GLU A 78 6.67 6.12 18.12
CA GLU A 78 5.99 4.85 18.35
C GLU A 78 5.53 4.21 17.04
N TRP A 79 5.05 5.01 16.09
CA TRP A 79 4.72 4.53 14.76
C TRP A 79 5.96 4.00 14.04
N LEU A 80 7.07 4.77 14.09
CA LEU A 80 8.35 4.38 13.50
C LEU A 80 8.93 3.12 14.14
N ALA A 81 8.88 3.01 15.46
CA ALA A 81 9.39 1.83 16.17
C ALA A 81 8.67 0.55 15.71
N MET A 82 7.35 0.59 15.60
CA MET A 82 6.57 -0.55 15.11
C MET A 82 6.83 -0.83 13.62
N TYR A 83 6.93 0.19 12.78
CA TYR A 83 7.24 0.04 11.37
C TYR A 83 8.62 -0.60 11.17
N GLN A 84 9.65 -0.16 11.89
CA GLN A 84 11.03 -0.66 11.78
C GLN A 84 11.20 -2.08 12.31
N SER A 85 10.26 -2.60 13.10
CA SER A 85 10.27 -4.00 13.52
C SER A 85 10.01 -5.00 12.37
N ARG A 86 9.62 -4.51 11.20
CA ARG A 86 9.38 -5.31 9.99
C ARG A 86 10.69 -5.67 9.30
N THR A 87 10.74 -6.83 8.69
CA THR A 87 11.91 -7.29 7.91
C THR A 87 12.11 -6.53 6.60
N ASP A 88 11.05 -5.91 6.06
CA ASP A 88 11.04 -5.15 4.80
C ASP A 88 10.94 -3.63 5.02
N ALA A 89 11.17 -3.17 6.25
CA ALA A 89 11.09 -1.76 6.59
C ALA A 89 12.19 -0.95 5.89
N LEU A 90 11.81 0.18 5.32
CA LEU A 90 12.76 1.17 4.85
C LEU A 90 13.37 1.92 6.04
N PRO A 91 14.64 2.37 5.94
CA PRO A 91 15.19 3.29 6.93
C PRO A 91 14.31 4.52 7.13
N ALA A 92 14.28 5.06 8.35
CA ALA A 92 13.38 6.18 8.69
C ALA A 92 13.57 7.40 7.77
N ASN A 93 14.80 7.73 7.41
CA ASN A 93 15.13 8.82 6.49
C ASN A 93 14.60 8.55 5.06
N ALA A 94 14.64 7.31 4.59
CA ALA A 94 14.07 6.94 3.29
C ALA A 94 12.55 7.02 3.31
N LEU A 95 11.90 6.61 4.39
CA LEU A 95 10.45 6.73 4.55
C LEU A 95 10.01 8.20 4.56
N GLN A 96 10.74 9.07 5.27
CA GLN A 96 10.49 10.51 5.29
C GLN A 96 10.71 11.15 3.91
N SER A 97 11.79 10.78 3.21
CA SER A 97 12.08 11.27 1.86
C SER A 97 10.99 10.87 0.86
N LEU A 98 10.50 9.63 0.92
CA LEU A 98 9.37 9.19 0.11
C LEU A 98 8.11 10.01 0.41
N GLY A 99 7.84 10.27 1.70
CA GLY A 99 6.71 11.11 2.12
C GLY A 99 6.76 12.52 1.55
N ALA A 100 7.95 13.12 1.49
CA ALA A 100 8.15 14.47 0.96
C ALA A 100 7.90 14.59 -0.56
N HIS A 101 7.90 13.47 -1.30
CA HIS A 101 7.62 13.42 -2.74
C HIS A 101 6.19 12.99 -3.07
N ILE A 102 5.36 12.72 -2.07
CA ILE A 102 3.95 12.37 -2.26
C ILE A 102 3.14 13.67 -2.31
N GLU A 103 2.47 13.90 -3.42
CA GLU A 103 1.51 14.99 -3.55
C GLU A 103 0.22 14.62 -2.79
N GLY A 104 -0.13 15.44 -1.81
CA GLY A 104 -1.34 15.29 -1.01
C GLY A 104 -1.11 14.96 0.47
N PRO A 105 -2.16 15.10 1.29
CA PRO A 105 -2.10 14.85 2.72
C PRO A 105 -1.76 13.40 3.07
N LEU A 106 -0.92 13.24 4.09
CA LEU A 106 -0.58 11.95 4.70
C LEU A 106 -1.20 11.84 6.08
N GLY A 107 -1.64 10.64 6.43
CA GLY A 107 -2.12 10.29 7.76
C GLY A 107 -1.43 9.04 8.29
N PHE A 108 -0.66 9.18 9.37
CA PHE A 108 -0.01 8.09 10.07
C PHE A 108 -0.87 7.71 11.27
N GLY A 109 -1.67 6.64 11.10
CA GLY A 109 -2.60 6.16 12.11
C GLY A 109 -1.98 5.11 13.01
N ARG A 110 -2.27 5.15 14.31
CA ARG A 110 -1.95 4.08 15.26
C ARG A 110 -3.08 3.85 16.26
N LEU A 111 -3.23 2.62 16.69
CA LEU A 111 -4.09 2.24 17.80
C LEU A 111 -3.24 2.00 19.04
N VAL A 112 -3.67 2.57 20.17
CA VAL A 112 -3.02 2.44 21.46
C VAL A 112 -3.96 1.73 22.44
N LEU A 113 -3.50 0.65 23.03
CA LEU A 113 -4.18 -0.14 24.05
C LEU A 113 -3.28 -0.24 25.29
N ASP A 114 -3.79 0.17 26.45
CA ASP A 114 -3.07 0.14 27.73
C ASP A 114 -1.69 0.83 27.68
N GLY A 115 -1.59 1.92 26.88
CA GLY A 115 -0.37 2.71 26.70
C GLY A 115 0.58 2.17 25.63
N GLU A 116 0.29 1.01 25.00
CA GLU A 116 1.15 0.41 23.98
C GLU A 116 0.54 0.56 22.58
N THR A 117 1.36 0.82 21.58
CA THR A 117 0.95 0.80 20.18
C THR A 117 0.73 -0.63 19.71
N VAL A 118 -0.52 -0.97 19.38
CA VAL A 118 -0.93 -2.34 18.96
C VAL A 118 -1.15 -2.49 17.46
N ALA A 119 -1.34 -1.39 16.74
CA ALA A 119 -1.45 -1.41 15.29
C ALA A 119 -1.05 -0.06 14.69
N ILE A 120 -0.47 -0.09 13.48
CA ILE A 120 -0.13 1.09 12.67
C ILE A 120 -0.62 0.93 11.25
N ALA A 121 -0.90 2.06 10.59
CA ALA A 121 -1.11 2.12 9.14
C ALA A 121 -0.87 3.54 8.62
N ARG A 122 -0.71 3.68 7.30
CA ARG A 122 -0.60 4.98 6.63
C ARG A 122 -1.72 5.15 5.62
N GLY A 123 -2.38 6.30 5.66
CA GLY A 123 -3.25 6.81 4.62
C GLY A 123 -2.54 7.86 3.77
N THR A 124 -2.82 7.90 2.47
CA THR A 124 -2.33 8.90 1.53
C THR A 124 -3.50 9.38 0.70
N LEU A 125 -3.76 10.68 0.70
CA LEU A 125 -4.76 11.27 -0.19
C LEU A 125 -4.11 11.65 -1.51
N SER A 126 -4.75 11.35 -2.61
CA SER A 126 -4.31 11.68 -3.96
C SER A 126 -5.52 11.97 -4.85
N GLU A 127 -5.29 12.69 -5.92
CA GLU A 127 -6.30 12.97 -6.93
C GLU A 127 -5.92 12.27 -8.23
N SER A 128 -6.87 11.61 -8.88
CA SER A 128 -6.70 11.04 -10.21
C SER A 128 -6.84 12.11 -11.28
N GLY A 129 -6.41 11.81 -12.52
CA GLY A 129 -6.42 12.78 -13.62
C GLY A 129 -7.81 13.29 -14.04
N ASP A 130 -8.89 12.68 -13.56
CA ASP A 130 -10.28 13.11 -13.73
C ASP A 130 -10.81 13.94 -12.55
N GLY A 131 -9.97 14.25 -11.56
CA GLY A 131 -10.33 15.02 -10.37
C GLY A 131 -10.92 14.18 -9.24
N THR A 132 -11.05 12.87 -9.39
CA THR A 132 -11.58 12.00 -8.34
C THR A 132 -10.56 11.84 -7.21
N ALA A 133 -10.97 12.05 -5.97
CA ALA A 133 -10.12 11.93 -4.81
C ALA A 133 -10.08 10.48 -4.27
N TRP A 134 -8.89 9.99 -3.99
CA TRP A 134 -8.61 8.62 -3.56
C TRP A 134 -7.81 8.58 -2.26
N LEU A 135 -8.16 7.63 -1.40
CA LEU A 135 -7.36 7.24 -0.24
C LEU A 135 -6.54 5.98 -0.56
N GLY A 136 -5.23 6.09 -0.55
CA GLY A 136 -4.32 4.92 -0.55
C GLY A 136 -4.07 4.43 0.88
N LEU A 137 -4.28 3.15 1.16
CA LEU A 137 -3.91 2.52 2.44
C LEU A 137 -2.64 1.70 2.28
N SER A 138 -1.70 1.86 3.19
CA SER A 138 -0.42 1.14 3.18
C SER A 138 0.14 0.94 4.60
N ASN A 139 1.18 0.10 4.69
CA ASN A 139 1.92 -0.14 5.93
C ASN A 139 1.03 -0.60 7.11
N VAL A 140 -0.04 -1.36 6.82
CA VAL A 140 -0.89 -1.91 7.87
C VAL A 140 -0.13 -3.01 8.61
N GLU A 141 0.12 -2.81 9.89
CA GLU A 141 0.79 -3.78 10.77
C GLU A 141 0.02 -3.88 12.09
N VAL A 142 -0.06 -5.08 12.63
CA VAL A 142 -0.64 -5.37 13.96
C VAL A 142 0.38 -6.14 14.77
N ALA A 143 0.67 -5.67 15.98
CA ALA A 143 1.61 -6.31 16.90
C ALA A 143 1.28 -7.79 17.07
N ALA A 144 2.31 -8.64 17.09
CA ALA A 144 2.15 -10.11 17.06
C ALA A 144 1.21 -10.64 18.18
N ASN A 145 1.37 -10.12 19.39
CA ASN A 145 0.56 -10.43 20.57
C ASN A 145 -0.88 -9.87 20.51
N SER A 146 -1.16 -8.98 19.56
CA SER A 146 -2.44 -8.28 19.40
C SER A 146 -3.21 -8.71 18.15
N ARG A 147 -2.69 -9.66 17.39
CA ARG A 147 -3.33 -10.17 16.16
C ARG A 147 -4.63 -10.91 16.47
N ARG A 148 -5.50 -11.02 15.45
CA ARG A 148 -6.82 -11.70 15.51
C ARG A 148 -7.82 -11.09 16.50
N ARG A 149 -7.57 -9.89 16.99
CA ARG A 149 -8.45 -9.10 17.87
C ARG A 149 -9.25 -8.03 17.14
N GLY A 150 -9.17 -7.97 15.80
CA GLY A 150 -9.90 -6.99 14.99
C GLY A 150 -9.21 -5.61 14.85
N PHE A 151 -8.04 -5.40 15.42
CA PHE A 151 -7.37 -4.09 15.43
C PHE A 151 -6.99 -3.60 14.04
N GLY A 152 -6.59 -4.48 13.11
CA GLY A 152 -6.35 -4.08 11.72
C GLY A 152 -7.61 -3.54 11.05
N THR A 153 -8.76 -4.18 11.27
CA THR A 153 -10.06 -3.71 10.73
C THR A 153 -10.45 -2.37 11.35
N LEU A 154 -10.34 -2.23 12.68
CA LEU A 154 -10.65 -1.00 13.37
C LEU A 154 -9.78 0.17 12.89
N LEU A 155 -8.48 -0.04 12.77
CA LEU A 155 -7.54 0.95 12.24
C LEU A 155 -7.86 1.35 10.80
N GLY A 156 -8.15 0.36 9.94
CA GLY A 156 -8.59 0.60 8.56
C GLY A 156 -9.86 1.45 8.50
N GLN A 157 -10.85 1.17 9.35
CA GLN A 157 -12.09 1.96 9.44
C GLN A 157 -11.81 3.42 9.87
N HIS A 158 -10.90 3.66 10.82
CA HIS A 158 -10.51 5.01 11.20
C HIS A 158 -9.87 5.78 10.03
N LEU A 159 -8.98 5.13 9.27
CA LEU A 159 -8.34 5.76 8.11
C LEU A 159 -9.33 5.97 6.96
N LEU A 160 -10.25 5.05 6.70
CA LEU A 160 -11.32 5.24 5.72
C LEU A 160 -12.20 6.44 6.08
N ARG A 161 -12.54 6.61 7.36
CA ARG A 161 -13.27 7.79 7.85
C ARG A 161 -12.45 9.06 7.62
N TRP A 162 -11.19 9.07 8.05
CA TRP A 162 -10.31 10.21 7.83
C TRP A 162 -10.20 10.58 6.33
N GLY A 163 -10.04 9.60 5.45
CA GLY A 163 -10.01 9.82 4.01
C GLY A 163 -11.28 10.48 3.50
N ARG A 164 -12.45 9.94 3.86
CA ARG A 164 -13.76 10.50 3.49
C ARG A 164 -13.95 11.93 4.03
N ASP A 165 -13.60 12.17 5.28
CA ASP A 165 -13.75 13.48 5.92
C ASP A 165 -12.81 14.53 5.30
N ASN A 166 -11.79 14.09 4.56
CA ASN A 166 -10.90 14.92 3.75
C ASN A 166 -11.17 14.82 2.24
N GLY A 167 -12.36 14.36 1.86
CA GLY A 167 -12.86 14.43 0.49
C GLY A 167 -12.60 13.22 -0.39
N ALA A 168 -11.96 12.16 0.11
CA ALA A 168 -11.80 10.93 -0.67
C ALA A 168 -13.14 10.28 -0.96
N GLU A 169 -13.37 9.96 -2.23
CA GLU A 169 -14.56 9.25 -2.70
C GLU A 169 -14.35 7.73 -2.70
N HIS A 170 -13.13 7.32 -2.97
CA HIS A 170 -12.74 5.92 -3.12
C HIS A 170 -11.46 5.61 -2.33
N ALA A 171 -11.17 4.33 -2.13
CA ALA A 171 -9.90 3.90 -1.57
C ALA A 171 -9.27 2.77 -2.39
N TYR A 172 -7.95 2.65 -2.28
CA TYR A 172 -7.19 1.55 -2.87
C TYR A 172 -6.09 1.07 -1.92
N LEU A 173 -5.68 -0.16 -2.12
CA LEU A 173 -4.50 -0.73 -1.50
C LEU A 173 -3.88 -1.78 -2.42
N THR A 174 -2.64 -2.13 -2.13
CA THR A 174 -1.99 -3.27 -2.76
C THR A 174 -1.51 -4.24 -1.71
N VAL A 175 -1.68 -5.53 -1.95
CA VAL A 175 -1.31 -6.58 -1.02
C VAL A 175 -0.74 -7.78 -1.79
N PRO A 176 0.38 -8.39 -1.34
CA PRO A 176 0.85 -9.64 -1.92
C PRO A 176 -0.23 -10.72 -1.85
N ALA A 177 -0.48 -11.44 -2.94
CA ALA A 177 -1.49 -12.50 -2.99
C ALA A 177 -1.24 -13.61 -1.94
N SER A 178 0.02 -13.81 -1.57
CA SER A 178 0.43 -14.74 -0.50
C SER A 178 0.13 -14.25 0.92
N ASN A 179 -0.11 -12.94 1.10
CA ASN A 179 -0.50 -12.38 2.40
C ASN A 179 -2.00 -12.56 2.65
N THR A 180 -2.40 -13.79 2.96
CA THR A 180 -3.82 -14.14 3.18
C THR A 180 -4.48 -13.33 4.30
N ALA A 181 -3.73 -12.93 5.32
CA ALA A 181 -4.24 -12.09 6.41
C ALA A 181 -4.54 -10.67 5.92
N GLY A 182 -3.66 -10.08 5.11
CA GLY A 182 -3.86 -8.77 4.50
C GLY A 182 -5.04 -8.76 3.51
N VAL A 183 -5.16 -9.81 2.67
CA VAL A 183 -6.29 -9.97 1.75
C VAL A 183 -7.61 -10.02 2.51
N ARG A 184 -7.73 -10.88 3.53
CA ARG A 184 -8.93 -10.98 4.38
C ARG A 184 -9.25 -9.68 5.11
N LEU A 185 -8.24 -8.93 5.53
CA LEU A 185 -8.44 -7.61 6.13
C LEU A 185 -9.05 -6.65 5.12
N ALA A 186 -8.50 -6.59 3.90
CA ALA A 186 -9.02 -5.74 2.84
C ALA A 186 -10.49 -6.10 2.49
N GLU A 187 -10.79 -7.39 2.32
CA GLU A 187 -12.15 -7.88 2.07
C GLU A 187 -13.12 -7.48 3.19
N LYS A 188 -12.72 -7.60 4.47
CA LYS A 188 -13.53 -7.17 5.62
C LYS A 188 -13.81 -5.66 5.63
N LEU A 189 -12.90 -4.86 5.09
CA LEU A 189 -13.10 -3.41 4.92
C LEU A 189 -13.94 -3.07 3.68
N GLY A 190 -14.33 -4.07 2.88
CA GLY A 190 -15.15 -3.91 1.68
C GLY A 190 -14.37 -3.73 0.39
N PHE A 191 -13.05 -3.89 0.40
CA PHE A 191 -12.25 -3.84 -0.82
C PHE A 191 -12.50 -5.07 -1.67
N ILE A 192 -12.52 -4.88 -2.99
CA ILE A 192 -12.61 -5.94 -4.00
C ILE A 192 -11.37 -5.94 -4.88
N GLU A 193 -10.98 -7.11 -5.37
CA GLU A 193 -9.88 -7.23 -6.33
C GLU A 193 -10.24 -6.52 -7.63
N GLN A 194 -9.39 -5.60 -8.08
CA GLN A 194 -9.53 -4.88 -9.34
C GLN A 194 -8.70 -5.51 -10.45
N HIS A 195 -7.44 -5.80 -10.16
CA HIS A 195 -6.51 -6.48 -11.06
C HIS A 195 -5.32 -7.05 -10.27
N ARG A 196 -4.54 -7.88 -10.96
CA ARG A 196 -3.27 -8.42 -10.49
C ARG A 196 -2.11 -7.83 -11.27
N ARG A 197 -0.94 -7.84 -10.65
CA ARG A 197 0.31 -7.43 -11.28
C ARG A 197 1.48 -8.20 -10.68
N VAL A 198 2.56 -8.30 -11.44
CA VAL A 198 3.84 -8.83 -10.97
C VAL A 198 4.93 -7.80 -11.20
N TYR A 199 5.97 -7.85 -10.39
CA TYR A 199 7.24 -7.26 -10.78
C TYR A 199 8.09 -8.32 -11.47
N ALA A 200 8.74 -7.92 -12.55
CA ALA A 200 9.72 -8.73 -13.24
C ALA A 200 11.09 -8.05 -13.16
N ARG A 201 12.11 -8.79 -12.77
CA ARG A 201 13.48 -8.34 -12.64
C ARG A 201 14.34 -9.06 -13.65
N LEU A 202 15.19 -8.32 -14.37
CA LEU A 202 16.22 -8.90 -15.21
C LEU A 202 17.32 -9.46 -14.30
N ARG A 203 17.68 -10.74 -14.48
CA ARG A 203 18.82 -11.35 -13.79
C ARG A 203 20.11 -10.66 -14.23
N GLY A 204 20.96 -10.30 -13.28
CA GLY A 204 22.27 -9.73 -13.53
C GLY A 204 23.28 -10.77 -14.01
#